data_78915dde188f5b00887232ed225a8c61
#
_entry.id   78915dde188f5b00887232ed225a8c61
#
_cell.length_a   1.000
_cell.length_b   1.000
_cell.length_c   1.000
_cell.angle_alpha   90.00
_cell.angle_beta   90.00
_cell.angle_gamma   90.00
#
_symmetry.space_group_name_H-M   'P 1'
#
loop_
_entity.id
_entity.type
_entity.pdbx_description
1 polymer ?
#
loop_
_entity_poly.entity_id
_entity_poly.type
_entity_poly.pdbx_seq_one_letter_code
_entity_poly.pdbx_strand_id
1 'polypeptide(L)'
;MKKIILMAICFACCSTIMAQQAKIGFFSMQDLLNTDVKYQEAIANAQVLKQQYANEQKIAEQDFKEKYELFLEQQGNLAKSIRAKRQSDLQSLLERTENFRKETQQLIKKSEEEALSAVKIRISEAIQKVAEQGDYLLIINSDSETCPYINPNYSEDITEKISSVLSNP
;
A
#
# COMPACT_ATOMS: atom_id res chain seq x y z
N MET A 1 -53.76 -42.88 19.67
CA MET A 1 -52.61 -42.46 20.48
C MET A 1 -51.31 -42.49 19.67
N LYS A 2 -50.91 -43.58 18.99
CA LYS A 2 -49.67 -43.65 18.22
C LYS A 2 -49.55 -42.59 17.13
N LYS A 3 -50.64 -42.24 16.43
CA LYS A 3 -50.64 -41.21 15.35
C LYS A 3 -50.45 -39.78 15.86
N ILE A 4 -50.95 -39.50 17.08
CA ILE A 4 -50.80 -38.19 17.74
C ILE A 4 -49.37 -37.98 18.24
N ILE A 5 -48.72 -39.05 18.74
CA ILE A 5 -47.31 -39.04 19.15
C ILE A 5 -46.39 -38.83 17.95
N LEU A 6 -46.66 -39.44 16.80
CA LEU A 6 -45.90 -39.29 15.57
C LEU A 6 -45.99 -37.84 15.02
N MET A 7 -47.18 -37.23 15.10
CA MET A 7 -47.44 -35.87 14.69
C MET A 7 -46.75 -34.85 15.61
N ALA A 8 -46.69 -35.11 16.92
CA ALA A 8 -45.96 -34.28 17.89
C ALA A 8 -44.45 -34.34 17.70
N ILE A 9 -43.87 -35.49 17.32
CA ILE A 9 -42.46 -35.67 17.03
C ILE A 9 -42.08 -34.91 15.72
N CYS A 10 -42.90 -34.98 14.68
CA CYS A 10 -42.68 -34.18 13.45
C CYS A 10 -42.73 -32.68 13.72
N PHE A 11 -43.61 -32.18 14.59
CA PHE A 11 -43.71 -30.78 14.96
C PHE A 11 -42.51 -30.30 15.79
N ALA A 12 -41.96 -31.16 16.65
CA ALA A 12 -40.75 -30.88 17.43
C ALA A 12 -39.48 -30.83 16.57
N CYS A 13 -39.40 -31.57 15.46
CA CYS A 13 -38.28 -31.54 14.53
C CYS A 13 -38.27 -30.29 13.63
N CYS A 14 -39.42 -29.66 13.40
CA CYS A 14 -39.49 -28.44 12.54
C CYS A 14 -39.08 -27.15 13.27
N SER A 15 -38.99 -27.15 14.60
CA SER A 15 -38.69 -25.95 15.40
C SER A 15 -37.18 -25.65 15.56
N THR A 16 -36.30 -26.48 15.02
CA THR A 16 -34.83 -26.27 15.16
C THR A 16 -34.17 -25.73 13.90
N ILE A 17 -34.94 -25.31 12.89
CA ILE A 17 -34.36 -24.52 11.78
C ILE A 17 -34.26 -23.04 12.26
N MET A 18 -33.39 -22.80 13.22
CA MET A 18 -32.85 -21.47 13.43
C MET A 18 -32.08 -21.17 12.15
N ALA A 19 -32.65 -20.35 11.28
CA ALA A 19 -31.92 -19.78 10.17
C ALA A 19 -30.71 -19.08 10.80
N GLN A 20 -29.52 -19.68 10.71
CA GLN A 20 -28.27 -19.01 11.09
C GLN A 20 -28.23 -17.76 10.26
N GLN A 21 -28.49 -16.64 10.89
CA GLN A 21 -28.42 -15.33 10.21
C GLN A 21 -26.99 -15.17 9.73
N ALA A 22 -26.82 -15.20 8.41
CA ALA A 22 -25.50 -15.11 7.79
C ALA A 22 -24.80 -13.85 8.30
N LYS A 23 -23.68 -14.03 9.00
CA LYS A 23 -22.92 -12.94 9.60
C LYS A 23 -22.02 -12.31 8.53
N ILE A 24 -22.22 -11.03 8.26
CA ILE A 24 -21.42 -10.27 7.32
C ILE A 24 -20.53 -9.30 8.09
N GLY A 25 -19.24 -9.32 7.82
CA GLY A 25 -18.28 -8.35 8.32
C GLY A 25 -17.88 -7.34 7.27
N PHE A 26 -17.47 -6.15 7.68
CA PHE A 26 -16.77 -5.21 6.82
C PHE A 26 -15.60 -4.58 7.57
N PHE A 27 -14.62 -4.10 6.82
CA PHE A 27 -13.44 -3.42 7.37
C PHE A 27 -12.97 -2.31 6.45
N SER A 28 -12.30 -1.30 7.02
CA SER A 28 -11.57 -0.28 6.28
C SER A 28 -10.11 -0.69 6.11
N MET A 29 -9.68 -0.90 4.87
CA MET A 29 -8.28 -1.14 4.53
C MET A 29 -7.41 0.07 4.88
N GLN A 30 -7.94 1.28 4.65
CA GLN A 30 -7.23 2.51 4.93
C GLN A 30 -6.94 2.70 6.42
N ASP A 31 -7.93 2.39 7.28
CA ASP A 31 -7.74 2.47 8.73
C ASP A 31 -6.74 1.43 9.23
N LEU A 32 -6.76 0.21 8.69
CA LEU A 32 -5.76 -0.80 8.99
C LEU A 32 -4.35 -0.37 8.58
N LEU A 33 -4.18 0.21 7.38
CA LEU A 33 -2.91 0.74 6.92
C LEU A 33 -2.41 1.90 7.80
N ASN A 34 -3.31 2.77 8.23
CA ASN A 34 -2.97 3.92 9.07
C ASN A 34 -2.55 3.50 10.49
N THR A 35 -3.07 2.40 11.01
CA THR A 35 -2.78 1.90 12.35
C THR A 35 -1.67 0.85 12.40
N ASP A 36 -1.26 0.28 11.26
CA ASP A 36 -0.18 -0.70 11.19
C ASP A 36 1.19 -0.05 11.35
N VAL A 37 1.81 -0.24 12.52
CA VAL A 37 3.10 0.39 12.89
C VAL A 37 4.20 0.06 11.88
N LYS A 38 4.31 -1.22 11.44
CA LYS A 38 5.36 -1.64 10.51
C LYS A 38 5.21 -1.01 9.12
N TYR A 39 3.96 -0.85 8.67
CA TYR A 39 3.68 -0.15 7.42
C TYR A 39 4.01 1.33 7.53
N GLN A 40 3.61 1.98 8.62
CA GLN A 40 3.89 3.41 8.87
C GLN A 40 5.40 3.68 8.96
N GLU A 41 6.15 2.81 9.64
CA GLU A 41 7.62 2.89 9.68
C GLU A 41 8.26 2.74 8.29
N ALA A 42 7.79 1.78 7.48
CA ALA A 42 8.28 1.58 6.12
C ALA A 42 8.01 2.79 5.23
N ILE A 43 6.81 3.38 5.31
CA ILE A 43 6.47 4.61 4.57
C ILE A 43 7.29 5.81 5.06
N ALA A 44 7.48 5.96 6.36
CA ALA A 44 8.32 7.02 6.91
C ALA A 44 9.78 6.90 6.42
N ASN A 45 10.34 5.70 6.40
CA ASN A 45 11.68 5.43 5.87
C ASN A 45 11.78 5.74 4.36
N ALA A 46 10.77 5.37 3.58
CA ALA A 46 10.70 5.71 2.16
C ALA A 46 10.64 7.23 1.94
N GLN A 47 9.93 7.96 2.80
CA GLN A 47 9.87 9.43 2.75
C GLN A 47 11.21 10.09 3.06
N VAL A 48 11.94 9.58 4.07
CA VAL A 48 13.31 10.05 4.38
C VAL A 48 14.23 9.81 3.19
N LEU A 49 14.19 8.62 2.60
CA LEU A 49 14.99 8.28 1.43
C LEU A 49 14.67 9.19 0.24
N LYS A 50 13.39 9.45 -0.01
CA LYS A 50 12.92 10.38 -1.04
C LYS A 50 13.50 11.79 -0.84
N GLN A 51 13.54 12.28 0.39
CA GLN A 51 14.11 13.58 0.71
C GLN A 51 15.64 13.62 0.47
N GLN A 52 16.35 12.54 0.84
CA GLN A 52 17.78 12.42 0.60
C GLN A 52 18.08 12.45 -0.93
N TYR A 53 17.37 11.65 -1.71
CA TYR A 53 17.53 11.65 -3.17
C TYR A 53 17.19 13.00 -3.82
N ALA A 54 16.14 13.68 -3.33
CA ALA A 54 15.80 15.02 -3.83
C ALA A 54 16.91 16.04 -3.56
N ASN A 55 17.58 15.95 -2.40
CA ASN A 55 18.72 16.80 -2.10
C ASN A 55 19.93 16.50 -3.00
N GLU A 56 20.26 15.22 -3.19
CA GLU A 56 21.36 14.82 -4.10
C GLU A 56 21.07 15.22 -5.56
N GLN A 57 19.83 15.08 -6.02
CA GLN A 57 19.44 15.54 -7.35
C GLN A 57 19.63 17.04 -7.49
N LYS A 58 19.23 17.84 -6.50
CA LYS A 58 19.40 19.28 -6.51
C LYS A 58 20.89 19.68 -6.57
N ILE A 59 21.77 18.98 -5.85
CA ILE A 59 23.21 19.20 -5.89
C ILE A 59 23.75 18.88 -7.29
N ALA A 60 23.34 17.75 -7.89
CA ALA A 60 23.77 17.37 -9.23
C ALA A 60 23.30 18.35 -10.32
N GLU A 61 22.07 18.84 -10.21
CA GLU A 61 21.53 19.86 -11.12
C GLU A 61 22.27 21.19 -11.01
N GLN A 62 22.61 21.60 -9.79
CA GLN A 62 23.39 22.81 -9.55
C GLN A 62 24.82 22.71 -10.09
N ASP A 63 25.49 21.56 -9.86
CA ASP A 63 26.83 21.30 -10.41
C ASP A 63 26.82 21.35 -11.97
N PHE A 64 25.81 20.75 -12.58
CA PHE A 64 25.63 20.85 -14.03
C PHE A 64 25.46 22.32 -14.48
N LYS A 65 24.59 23.06 -13.83
CA LYS A 65 24.29 24.46 -14.16
C LYS A 65 25.56 25.33 -14.09
N GLU A 66 26.30 25.24 -12.99
CA GLU A 66 27.55 26.00 -12.79
C GLU A 66 28.58 25.68 -13.87
N LYS A 67 28.78 24.40 -14.19
CA LYS A 67 29.70 23.96 -15.24
C LYS A 67 29.25 24.41 -16.65
N TYR A 68 27.96 24.40 -16.89
CA TYR A 68 27.39 24.85 -18.17
C TYR A 68 27.53 26.36 -18.35
N GLU A 69 27.25 27.16 -17.32
CA GLU A 69 27.42 28.60 -17.33
C GLU A 69 28.89 28.95 -17.58
N LEU A 70 29.83 28.33 -16.86
CA LEU A 70 31.26 28.50 -17.06
C LEU A 70 31.71 28.12 -18.48
N PHE A 71 31.15 27.07 -19.07
CA PHE A 71 31.41 26.67 -20.43
C PHE A 71 30.94 27.75 -21.42
N LEU A 72 29.75 28.30 -21.26
CA LEU A 72 29.19 29.34 -22.10
C LEU A 72 30.08 30.61 -22.11
N GLU A 73 30.58 31.02 -20.95
CA GLU A 73 31.48 32.19 -20.82
C GLU A 73 32.82 31.97 -21.52
N GLN A 74 33.37 30.76 -21.43
CA GLN A 74 34.74 30.50 -21.88
C GLN A 74 34.83 29.94 -23.31
N GLN A 75 33.74 29.39 -23.89
CA GLN A 75 33.78 28.62 -25.13
C GLN A 75 34.42 29.36 -26.32
N GLY A 76 34.29 30.70 -26.37
CA GLY A 76 34.88 31.53 -27.42
C GLY A 76 36.41 31.53 -27.44
N ASN A 77 37.03 31.34 -26.25
CA ASN A 77 38.48 31.40 -26.06
C ASN A 77 39.15 30.02 -26.02
N LEU A 78 38.34 28.92 -26.08
CA LEU A 78 38.87 27.57 -26.02
C LEU A 78 39.33 27.04 -27.36
N ALA A 79 40.44 26.31 -27.37
CA ALA A 79 40.86 25.52 -28.53
C ALA A 79 39.75 24.51 -28.90
N LYS A 80 39.59 24.21 -30.20
CA LYS A 80 38.50 23.35 -30.71
C LYS A 80 38.43 22.00 -30.01
N SER A 81 39.56 21.34 -29.72
CA SER A 81 39.62 20.06 -29.05
C SER A 81 39.16 20.14 -27.59
N ILE A 82 39.54 21.21 -26.88
CA ILE A 82 39.14 21.43 -25.47
C ILE A 82 37.64 21.75 -25.39
N ARG A 83 37.13 22.55 -26.32
CA ARG A 83 35.69 22.84 -26.40
C ARG A 83 34.88 21.58 -26.63
N ALA A 84 35.27 20.72 -27.57
CA ALA A 84 34.60 19.48 -27.88
C ALA A 84 34.61 18.54 -26.66
N LYS A 85 35.76 18.46 -25.95
CA LYS A 85 35.85 17.66 -24.73
C LYS A 85 34.90 18.17 -23.65
N ARG A 86 34.90 19.46 -23.33
CA ARG A 86 34.01 20.03 -22.29
C ARG A 86 32.54 19.87 -22.64
N GLN A 87 32.19 19.95 -23.91
CA GLN A 87 30.84 19.73 -24.42
C GLN A 87 30.40 18.25 -24.16
N SER A 88 31.27 17.29 -24.45
CA SER A 88 31.06 15.89 -24.19
C SER A 88 30.93 15.59 -22.67
N ASP A 89 31.78 16.23 -21.85
CA ASP A 89 31.74 16.07 -20.39
C ASP A 89 30.41 16.59 -19.80
N LEU A 90 29.92 17.74 -20.28
CA LEU A 90 28.61 18.29 -19.90
C LEU A 90 27.46 17.38 -20.31
N GLN A 91 27.50 16.83 -21.53
CA GLN A 91 26.48 15.90 -21.99
C GLN A 91 26.45 14.63 -21.12
N SER A 92 27.62 14.07 -20.81
CA SER A 92 27.72 12.91 -19.92
C SER A 92 27.23 13.20 -18.48
N LEU A 93 27.46 14.45 -18.02
CA LEU A 93 26.94 14.85 -16.69
C LEU A 93 25.41 14.95 -16.69
N LEU A 94 24.83 15.54 -17.74
CA LEU A 94 23.38 15.63 -17.92
C LEU A 94 22.75 14.24 -17.97
N GLU A 95 23.29 13.34 -18.77
CA GLU A 95 22.80 11.96 -18.89
C GLU A 95 22.86 11.21 -17.56
N ARG A 96 23.94 11.38 -16.79
CA ARG A 96 24.04 10.77 -15.44
C ARG A 96 23.02 11.35 -14.48
N THR A 97 22.79 12.65 -14.50
CA THR A 97 21.78 13.30 -13.64
C THR A 97 20.37 12.80 -13.97
N GLU A 98 20.03 12.69 -15.26
CA GLU A 98 18.74 12.16 -15.70
C GLU A 98 18.55 10.67 -15.36
N ASN A 99 19.59 9.86 -15.52
CA ASN A 99 19.54 8.45 -15.16
C ASN A 99 19.38 8.27 -13.65
N PHE A 100 20.13 9.02 -12.85
CA PHE A 100 20.01 9.02 -11.39
C PHE A 100 18.57 9.36 -10.96
N ARG A 101 17.97 10.38 -11.57
CA ARG A 101 16.57 10.74 -11.29
C ARG A 101 15.59 9.60 -11.57
N LYS A 102 15.73 8.93 -12.72
CA LYS A 102 14.86 7.81 -13.11
C LYS A 102 15.04 6.61 -12.18
N GLU A 103 16.28 6.24 -11.89
CA GLU A 103 16.60 5.11 -11.02
C GLU A 103 16.09 5.34 -9.60
N THR A 104 16.28 6.52 -9.04
CA THR A 104 15.80 6.84 -7.69
C THR A 104 14.29 6.86 -7.59
N GLN A 105 13.59 7.38 -8.60
CA GLN A 105 12.11 7.30 -8.66
C GLN A 105 11.61 5.85 -8.68
N GLN A 106 12.27 4.99 -9.44
CA GLN A 106 11.92 3.56 -9.49
C GLN A 106 12.18 2.85 -8.16
N LEU A 107 13.30 3.16 -7.50
CA LEU A 107 13.64 2.58 -6.20
C LEU A 107 12.63 2.99 -5.11
N ILE A 108 12.24 4.26 -5.07
CA ILE A 108 11.24 4.75 -4.12
C ILE A 108 9.90 4.05 -4.36
N LYS A 109 9.43 4.04 -5.61
CA LYS A 109 8.18 3.39 -5.98
C LYS A 109 8.18 1.91 -5.60
N LYS A 110 9.26 1.20 -5.90
CA LYS A 110 9.43 -0.21 -5.55
C LYS A 110 9.37 -0.43 -4.04
N SER A 111 10.04 0.42 -3.25
CA SER A 111 10.01 0.35 -1.78
C SER A 111 8.59 0.56 -1.22
N GLU A 112 7.84 1.52 -1.75
CA GLU A 112 6.45 1.75 -1.36
C GLU A 112 5.54 0.57 -1.74
N GLU A 113 5.70 0.00 -2.93
CA GLU A 113 4.95 -1.17 -3.39
C GLU A 113 5.26 -2.42 -2.56
N GLU A 114 6.52 -2.66 -2.21
CA GLU A 114 6.93 -3.76 -1.34
C GLU A 114 6.35 -3.63 0.07
N ALA A 115 6.37 -2.43 0.65
CA ALA A 115 5.77 -2.15 1.95
C ALA A 115 4.25 -2.41 1.92
N LEU A 116 3.56 -1.92 0.89
CA LEU A 116 2.12 -2.14 0.73
C LEU A 116 1.79 -3.63 0.50
N SER A 117 2.59 -4.34 -0.27
CA SER A 117 2.41 -5.77 -0.51
C SER A 117 2.57 -6.58 0.77
N ALA A 118 3.61 -6.30 1.55
CA ALA A 118 3.89 -6.99 2.81
C ALA A 118 2.76 -6.81 3.83
N VAL A 119 2.23 -5.59 3.98
CA VAL A 119 1.11 -5.35 4.90
C VAL A 119 -0.19 -5.97 4.42
N LYS A 120 -0.47 -5.98 3.11
CA LYS A 120 -1.67 -6.62 2.54
C LYS A 120 -1.70 -8.12 2.81
N ILE A 121 -0.57 -8.80 2.73
CA ILE A 121 -0.47 -10.23 3.06
C ILE A 121 -0.84 -10.45 4.54
N ARG A 122 -0.25 -9.68 5.46
CA ARG A 122 -0.55 -9.76 6.90
C ARG A 122 -2.02 -9.46 7.22
N ILE A 123 -2.59 -8.43 6.57
CA ILE A 123 -4.02 -8.10 6.71
C ILE A 123 -4.88 -9.27 6.21
N SER A 124 -4.54 -9.88 5.08
CA SER A 124 -5.28 -11.05 4.56
C SER A 124 -5.27 -12.23 5.53
N GLU A 125 -4.13 -12.52 6.15
CA GLU A 125 -3.99 -13.56 7.17
C GLU A 125 -4.80 -13.23 8.43
N ALA A 126 -4.80 -11.97 8.86
CA ALA A 126 -5.60 -11.53 10.00
C ALA A 126 -7.09 -11.58 9.71
N ILE A 127 -7.54 -11.22 8.50
CA ILE A 127 -8.94 -11.36 8.06
C ILE A 127 -9.36 -12.82 8.12
N GLN A 128 -8.54 -13.74 7.63
CA GLN A 128 -8.85 -15.17 7.67
C GLN A 128 -9.04 -15.66 9.12
N LYS A 129 -8.13 -15.31 10.03
CA LYS A 129 -8.27 -15.67 11.46
C LYS A 129 -9.56 -15.10 12.07
N VAL A 130 -9.88 -13.83 11.79
CA VAL A 130 -11.12 -13.19 12.29
C VAL A 130 -12.37 -13.84 11.69
N ALA A 131 -12.31 -14.20 10.39
CA ALA A 131 -13.41 -14.86 9.69
C ALA A 131 -13.75 -16.22 10.33
N GLU A 132 -12.72 -17.04 10.57
CA GLU A 132 -12.86 -18.36 11.18
C GLU A 132 -13.36 -18.28 12.64
N GLN A 133 -12.81 -17.36 13.43
CA GLN A 133 -13.19 -17.18 14.83
C GLN A 133 -14.61 -16.61 15.01
N GLY A 134 -15.02 -15.76 14.09
CA GLY A 134 -16.29 -15.04 14.17
C GLY A 134 -17.43 -15.69 13.40
N ASP A 135 -17.17 -16.79 12.68
CA ASP A 135 -18.14 -17.48 11.80
C ASP A 135 -18.79 -16.53 10.78
N TYR A 136 -17.96 -15.68 10.15
CA TYR A 136 -18.42 -14.75 9.12
C TYR A 136 -18.58 -15.48 7.78
N LEU A 137 -19.75 -15.32 7.16
CA LEU A 137 -20.03 -15.82 5.82
C LEU A 137 -19.25 -15.04 4.76
N LEU A 138 -19.11 -13.72 4.96
CA LEU A 138 -18.49 -12.81 4.03
C LEU A 138 -17.86 -11.64 4.78
N ILE A 139 -16.67 -11.22 4.36
CA ILE A 139 -15.99 -10.01 4.84
C ILE A 139 -15.69 -9.13 3.63
N ILE A 140 -16.08 -7.84 3.72
CA ILE A 140 -16.02 -6.88 2.62
C ILE A 140 -15.09 -5.72 3.01
N ASN A 141 -14.24 -5.30 2.08
CA ASN A 141 -13.52 -4.04 2.21
C ASN A 141 -14.45 -2.87 1.87
N SER A 142 -14.76 -2.03 2.85
CA SER A 142 -15.65 -0.87 2.69
C SER A 142 -15.05 0.25 1.83
N ASP A 143 -13.71 0.30 1.69
CA ASP A 143 -13.04 1.32 0.88
C ASP A 143 -13.02 0.94 -0.61
N SER A 144 -13.56 -0.23 -0.96
CA SER A 144 -13.60 -0.69 -2.34
C SER A 144 -14.75 -0.05 -3.11
N GLU A 145 -14.45 0.53 -4.28
CA GLU A 145 -15.46 1.06 -5.20
C GLU A 145 -16.47 -0.01 -5.66
N THR A 146 -16.11 -1.30 -5.53
CA THR A 146 -16.99 -2.43 -5.88
C THR A 146 -18.12 -2.66 -4.89
N CYS A 147 -18.07 -2.03 -3.70
CA CYS A 147 -19.10 -2.15 -2.67
C CYS A 147 -19.61 -0.77 -2.25
N PRO A 148 -20.52 -0.16 -3.03
CA PRO A 148 -20.97 1.21 -2.80
C PRO A 148 -21.86 1.41 -1.58
N TYR A 149 -22.39 0.33 -0.99
CA TYR A 149 -23.24 0.39 0.18
C TYR A 149 -23.16 -0.88 1.02
N ILE A 150 -23.05 -0.70 2.33
CA ILE A 150 -23.12 -1.75 3.35
C ILE A 150 -24.19 -1.35 4.35
N ASN A 151 -25.19 -2.23 4.58
CA ASN A 151 -26.24 -1.96 5.54
C ASN A 151 -25.76 -2.25 6.97
N PRO A 152 -25.65 -1.24 7.86
CA PRO A 152 -25.12 -1.40 9.20
C PRO A 152 -25.99 -2.30 10.11
N ASN A 153 -27.26 -2.51 9.77
CA ASN A 153 -28.15 -3.37 10.55
C ASN A 153 -27.91 -4.87 10.30
N TYR A 154 -27.20 -5.23 9.20
CA TYR A 154 -26.96 -6.61 8.79
C TYR A 154 -25.48 -6.95 8.68
N SER A 155 -24.61 -6.01 9.06
CA SER A 155 -23.16 -6.17 8.98
C SER A 155 -22.48 -5.61 10.23
N GLU A 156 -21.31 -6.12 10.52
CA GLU A 156 -20.48 -5.72 11.67
C GLU A 156 -19.17 -5.11 11.17
N ASP A 157 -18.80 -3.96 11.71
CA ASP A 157 -17.45 -3.42 11.52
C ASP A 157 -16.45 -4.26 12.34
N ILE A 158 -15.52 -4.90 11.65
CA ILE A 158 -14.52 -5.77 12.25
C ILE A 158 -13.09 -5.19 12.13
N THR A 159 -12.95 -3.92 11.74
CA THR A 159 -11.65 -3.25 11.56
C THR A 159 -10.79 -3.36 12.82
N GLU A 160 -11.35 -3.07 13.99
CA GLU A 160 -10.63 -3.18 15.27
C GLU A 160 -10.24 -4.63 15.62
N LYS A 161 -11.08 -5.61 15.29
CA LYS A 161 -10.76 -7.03 15.50
C LYS A 161 -9.57 -7.47 14.67
N ILE A 162 -9.53 -7.05 13.38
CA ILE A 162 -8.41 -7.33 12.48
C ILE A 162 -7.15 -6.62 13.00
N SER A 163 -7.25 -5.35 13.40
CA SER A 163 -6.12 -4.58 13.95
C SER A 163 -5.55 -5.25 15.20
N SER A 164 -6.40 -5.78 16.08
CA SER A 164 -5.96 -6.50 17.29
C SER A 164 -5.18 -7.77 16.96
N VAL A 165 -5.59 -8.52 15.92
CA VAL A 165 -4.87 -9.71 15.44
C VAL A 165 -3.55 -9.33 14.79
N LEU A 166 -3.47 -8.20 14.07
CA LEU A 166 -2.23 -7.69 13.48
C LEU A 166 -1.21 -7.29 14.53
N SER A 167 -1.67 -6.77 15.67
CA SER A 167 -0.81 -6.31 16.76
C SER A 167 -0.30 -7.47 17.64
N ASN A 168 -1.04 -8.59 17.68
CA ASN A 168 -0.71 -9.80 18.47
C ASN A 168 -0.78 -11.04 17.57
N PRO A 169 0.21 -11.23 16.68
CA PRO A 169 0.22 -12.31 15.69
C PRO A 169 0.36 -13.72 16.26
#